data_4cb6c17f7b9c7c5dc9c207623a7568b8
#
_entry.id   4cb6c17f7b9c7c5dc9c207623a7568b8
#
_cell.length_a   1.000
_cell.length_b   1.000
_cell.length_c   1.000
_cell.angle_alpha   90.00
_cell.angle_beta   90.00
_cell.angle_gamma   90.00
#
_symmetry.space_group_name_H-M   'P 1'
#
loop_
_entity.id
_entity.type
_entity.pdbx_description
1 polymer ?
#
loop_
_entity_poly.entity_id
_entity_poly.type
_entity_poly.pdbx_seq_one_letter_code
_entity_poly.pdbx_strand_id
1 'polypeptide(L)'
;MERIADCGNGNYFYIDSVKEAIHVLVDKMKQTTVTVAKDVKFQLEFNPNNVAAYKLIGYENRELATEDFANDKKDGGEVGAGAQVTVLYELIPAEETASDETEQNMTTSTMKYQTERALTEQAYSEELATLAIRYKEPDGEESALEEYPVTAKDGGQEFAFTAGLIEACLVINNSEQKGTADLTHAIEVMKENIPEKDELRAGCIEMLEKL
;
A
#
# COMPACT_ATOMS: atom_id res chain seq x y z
N MET A 1 -15.42 0.47 -16.15
CA MET A 1 -15.35 -0.99 -16.19
C MET A 1 -14.91 -1.54 -14.85
N GLU A 2 -13.85 -0.99 -14.21
CA GLU A 2 -13.39 -1.38 -12.87
C GLU A 2 -14.54 -1.44 -11.84
N ARG A 3 -15.32 -0.36 -11.68
CA ARG A 3 -16.47 -0.33 -10.75
C ARG A 3 -17.53 -1.42 -10.99
N ILE A 4 -17.66 -1.92 -12.22
CA ILE A 4 -18.58 -3.02 -12.54
C ILE A 4 -17.97 -4.34 -12.07
N ALA A 5 -16.66 -4.52 -12.24
CA ALA A 5 -15.94 -5.67 -11.74
C ALA A 5 -16.00 -5.74 -10.21
N ASP A 6 -15.72 -4.61 -9.54
CA ASP A 6 -15.78 -4.52 -8.07
C ASP A 6 -17.17 -4.86 -7.52
N CYS A 7 -18.25 -4.33 -8.13
CA CYS A 7 -19.61 -4.66 -7.72
C CYS A 7 -20.00 -6.15 -7.94
N GLY A 8 -19.27 -6.85 -8.78
CA GLY A 8 -19.48 -8.27 -9.11
C GLY A 8 -18.44 -9.19 -8.48
N ASN A 9 -17.63 -8.72 -7.53
CA ASN A 9 -16.51 -9.46 -6.92
C ASN A 9 -15.59 -10.07 -7.98
N GLY A 10 -15.39 -9.33 -9.08
CA GLY A 10 -14.59 -9.74 -10.22
C GLY A 10 -13.35 -8.87 -10.43
N ASN A 11 -12.51 -9.30 -11.35
CA ASN A 11 -11.30 -8.58 -11.72
C ASN A 11 -11.47 -7.90 -13.09
N TYR A 12 -10.90 -6.71 -13.23
CA TYR A 12 -10.82 -5.99 -14.49
C TYR A 12 -9.40 -6.04 -15.03
N PHE A 13 -9.27 -6.40 -16.29
CA PHE A 13 -7.99 -6.40 -17.02
C PHE A 13 -8.14 -5.63 -18.32
N TYR A 14 -7.11 -4.87 -18.68
CA TYR A 14 -6.99 -4.23 -19.97
C TYR A 14 -6.03 -5.05 -20.84
N ILE A 15 -6.55 -5.64 -21.90
CA ILE A 15 -5.79 -6.52 -22.80
C ILE A 15 -5.63 -5.79 -24.14
N ASP A 16 -4.42 -5.32 -24.42
CA ASP A 16 -4.06 -4.60 -25.64
C ASP A 16 -3.23 -5.44 -26.61
N SER A 17 -2.71 -6.56 -26.17
CA SER A 17 -1.81 -7.42 -26.94
C SER A 17 -2.07 -8.90 -26.69
N VAL A 18 -1.60 -9.75 -27.60
CA VAL A 18 -1.61 -11.21 -27.42
C VAL A 18 -0.74 -11.62 -26.24
N LYS A 19 0.38 -10.92 -26.00
CA LYS A 19 1.27 -11.17 -24.86
C LYS A 19 0.52 -10.93 -23.54
N GLU A 20 -0.21 -9.83 -23.44
CA GLU A 20 -1.04 -9.51 -22.26
C GLU A 20 -2.19 -10.49 -22.11
N ALA A 21 -2.82 -10.91 -23.23
CA ALA A 21 -3.85 -11.93 -23.16
C ALA A 21 -3.33 -13.26 -22.57
N ILE A 22 -2.15 -13.71 -22.95
CA ILE A 22 -1.51 -14.90 -22.38
C ILE A 22 -1.22 -14.69 -20.90
N HIS A 23 -0.64 -13.53 -20.53
CA HIS A 23 -0.32 -13.21 -19.15
C HIS A 23 -1.58 -13.24 -18.26
N VAL A 24 -2.65 -12.61 -18.68
CA VAL A 24 -3.92 -12.57 -17.90
C VAL A 24 -4.62 -13.93 -17.88
N LEU A 25 -4.77 -14.58 -19.05
CA LEU A 25 -5.63 -15.77 -19.17
C LEU A 25 -4.90 -17.09 -18.87
N VAL A 26 -3.58 -17.09 -18.84
CA VAL A 26 -2.78 -18.30 -18.55
C VAL A 26 -2.02 -18.11 -17.24
N ASP A 27 -1.16 -17.09 -17.14
CA ASP A 27 -0.26 -16.94 -15.99
C ASP A 27 -1.02 -16.53 -14.72
N LYS A 28 -1.96 -15.58 -14.87
CA LYS A 28 -2.80 -15.06 -13.77
C LYS A 28 -4.14 -15.80 -13.59
N MET A 29 -4.41 -16.83 -14.37
CA MET A 29 -5.69 -17.54 -14.33
C MET A 29 -6.05 -18.05 -12.93
N LYS A 30 -5.09 -18.54 -12.16
CA LYS A 30 -5.31 -19.01 -10.80
C LYS A 30 -5.71 -17.88 -9.83
N GLN A 31 -5.16 -16.67 -10.05
CA GLN A 31 -5.49 -15.50 -9.22
C GLN A 31 -6.93 -15.04 -9.41
N THR A 32 -7.52 -15.32 -10.57
CA THR A 32 -8.89 -14.91 -10.89
C THR A 32 -9.94 -15.99 -10.66
N THR A 33 -9.52 -17.27 -10.66
CA THR A 33 -10.46 -18.42 -10.60
C THR A 33 -10.42 -19.18 -9.29
N VAL A 34 -9.38 -19.02 -8.49
CA VAL A 34 -9.22 -19.73 -7.22
C VAL A 34 -9.11 -18.71 -6.09
N THR A 35 -10.22 -18.38 -5.46
CA THR A 35 -10.26 -17.53 -4.28
C THR A 35 -9.64 -18.30 -3.10
N VAL A 36 -8.65 -17.70 -2.42
CA VAL A 36 -8.01 -18.26 -1.22
C VAL A 36 -8.45 -17.58 0.06
N ALA A 37 -8.92 -16.34 -0.05
CA ALA A 37 -9.52 -15.61 1.05
C ALA A 37 -10.54 -14.61 0.51
N LYS A 38 -11.63 -14.40 1.25
CA LYS A 38 -12.66 -13.43 0.95
C LYS A 38 -12.86 -12.42 2.09
N ASP A 39 -13.49 -11.30 1.79
CA ASP A 39 -13.68 -10.20 2.76
C ASP A 39 -12.37 -9.74 3.41
N VAL A 40 -11.28 -9.72 2.64
CA VAL A 40 -9.97 -9.36 3.15
C VAL A 40 -9.87 -7.87 3.42
N LYS A 41 -9.50 -7.53 4.63
CA LYS A 41 -9.31 -6.15 5.10
C LYS A 41 -7.95 -6.02 5.75
N PHE A 42 -7.27 -4.91 5.44
CA PHE A 42 -5.98 -4.58 6.03
C PHE A 42 -6.12 -3.37 6.93
N GLN A 43 -5.51 -3.42 8.09
CA GLN A 43 -5.34 -2.27 8.98
C GLN A 43 -3.88 -2.18 9.39
N LEU A 44 -3.32 -0.99 9.30
CA LEU A 44 -1.96 -0.72 9.75
C LEU A 44 -2.03 0.26 10.92
N GLU A 45 -1.54 -0.18 12.08
CA GLU A 45 -1.40 0.65 13.26
C GLU A 45 0.07 1.03 13.43
N PHE A 46 0.38 2.31 13.30
CA PHE A 46 1.74 2.82 13.45
C PHE A 46 2.09 3.01 14.91
N ASN A 47 3.33 2.66 15.27
CA ASN A 47 3.87 2.88 16.60
C ASN A 47 4.19 4.37 16.79
N PRO A 48 3.47 5.08 17.65
CA PRO A 48 3.64 6.53 17.80
C PRO A 48 4.97 6.91 18.47
N ASN A 49 5.67 5.95 19.07
CA ASN A 49 7.01 6.18 19.63
C ASN A 49 8.08 6.26 18.54
N ASN A 50 7.87 5.58 17.40
CA ASN A 50 8.85 5.47 16.31
C ASN A 50 8.43 6.24 15.05
N VAL A 51 7.13 6.51 14.89
CA VAL A 51 6.54 7.18 13.72
C VAL A 51 5.73 8.38 14.16
N ALA A 52 6.21 9.58 13.87
CA ALA A 52 5.54 10.83 14.22
C ALA A 52 4.35 11.12 13.31
N ALA A 53 4.46 10.81 12.03
CA ALA A 53 3.39 10.97 11.06
C ALA A 53 3.52 9.93 9.93
N TYR A 54 2.40 9.66 9.26
CA TYR A 54 2.36 8.78 8.12
C TYR A 54 1.33 9.26 7.09
N LYS A 55 1.51 8.83 5.85
CA LYS A 55 0.62 9.15 4.75
C LYS A 55 0.53 7.96 3.80
N LEU A 56 -0.68 7.54 3.50
CA LEU A 56 -0.94 6.53 2.48
C LEU A 56 -0.72 7.15 1.09
N ILE A 57 -0.02 6.44 0.21
CA ILE A 57 0.20 6.85 -1.16
C ILE A 57 -0.58 5.92 -2.09
N GLY A 58 -1.56 6.47 -2.79
CA GLY A 58 -2.51 5.71 -3.59
C GLY A 58 -3.61 5.04 -2.73
N TYR A 59 -4.45 4.26 -3.36
CA TYR A 59 -5.59 3.56 -2.73
C TYR A 59 -6.67 4.45 -2.10
N GLU A 60 -6.70 5.74 -2.37
CA GLU A 60 -7.67 6.68 -1.78
C GLU A 60 -9.13 6.26 -2.01
N ASN A 61 -9.39 5.51 -3.10
CA ASN A 61 -10.74 5.00 -3.41
C ASN A 61 -11.09 3.69 -2.68
N ARG A 62 -10.15 3.13 -1.91
CA ARG A 62 -10.31 1.83 -1.21
C ARG A 62 -10.06 1.93 0.29
N GLU A 63 -9.99 3.15 0.81
CA GLU A 63 -9.89 3.37 2.26
C GLU A 63 -11.18 2.89 2.95
N LEU A 64 -10.98 2.12 4.01
CA LEU A 64 -12.04 1.65 4.87
C LEU A 64 -12.02 2.44 6.18
N ALA A 65 -13.18 2.86 6.67
CA ALA A 65 -13.26 3.48 7.98
C ALA A 65 -12.77 2.51 9.07
N THR A 66 -12.03 3.01 10.06
CA THR A 66 -11.45 2.18 11.13
C THR A 66 -12.49 1.32 11.84
N GLU A 67 -13.70 1.83 12.03
CA GLU A 67 -14.84 1.13 12.62
C GLU A 67 -15.36 -0.04 11.76
N ASP A 68 -15.15 0.02 10.44
CA ASP A 68 -15.58 -1.00 9.50
C ASP A 68 -14.61 -2.18 9.40
N PHE A 69 -13.38 -2.05 9.92
CA PHE A 69 -12.40 -3.14 9.91
C PHE A 69 -12.89 -4.38 10.67
N ALA A 70 -13.50 -4.19 11.84
CA ALA A 70 -14.03 -5.27 12.66
C ALA A 70 -15.46 -5.69 12.27
N ASN A 71 -16.06 -5.04 11.28
CA ASN A 71 -17.45 -5.28 10.89
C ASN A 71 -17.54 -6.34 9.79
N ASP A 72 -17.96 -7.56 10.14
CA ASP A 72 -18.11 -8.68 9.22
C ASP A 72 -19.24 -8.52 8.17
N LYS A 73 -20.07 -7.48 8.33
CA LYS A 73 -21.12 -7.15 7.35
C LYS A 73 -20.63 -6.21 6.26
N LYS A 74 -19.46 -5.59 6.48
CA LYS A 74 -18.83 -4.72 5.49
C LYS A 74 -18.01 -5.58 4.56
N ASP A 75 -18.30 -5.48 3.29
CA ASP A 75 -17.59 -6.17 2.22
C ASP A 75 -16.11 -5.75 2.17
N GLY A 76 -15.22 -6.71 1.97
CA GLY A 76 -13.79 -6.54 1.77
C GLY A 76 -13.38 -6.98 0.37
N GLY A 77 -12.06 -7.15 0.16
CA GLY A 77 -11.53 -7.62 -1.13
C GLY A 77 -11.46 -9.14 -1.22
N GLU A 78 -11.60 -9.67 -2.44
CA GLU A 78 -11.33 -11.07 -2.75
C GLU A 78 -9.85 -11.26 -3.09
N VAL A 79 -9.21 -12.26 -2.52
CA VAL A 79 -7.81 -12.60 -2.79
C VAL A 79 -7.72 -13.95 -3.47
N GLY A 80 -7.17 -13.95 -4.67
CA GLY A 80 -6.94 -15.16 -5.47
C GLY A 80 -5.59 -15.79 -5.21
N ALA A 81 -5.44 -17.07 -5.59
CA ALA A 81 -4.22 -17.84 -5.39
C ALA A 81 -3.02 -17.21 -6.07
N GLY A 82 -1.99 -16.84 -5.29
CA GLY A 82 -0.77 -16.18 -5.77
C GLY A 82 -0.91 -14.68 -6.03
N ALA A 83 -2.03 -14.05 -5.62
CA ALA A 83 -2.18 -12.61 -5.66
C ALA A 83 -1.23 -11.92 -4.66
N GLN A 84 -0.75 -10.75 -5.02
CA GLN A 84 0.08 -9.89 -4.18
C GLN A 84 -0.54 -8.49 -4.13
N VAL A 85 -0.54 -7.91 -2.93
CA VAL A 85 -1.02 -6.55 -2.71
C VAL A 85 0.16 -5.73 -2.19
N THR A 86 0.46 -4.63 -2.87
CA THR A 86 1.52 -3.70 -2.46
C THR A 86 0.89 -2.38 -2.05
N VAL A 87 1.19 -1.93 -0.85
CA VAL A 87 0.73 -0.64 -0.31
C VAL A 87 1.95 0.16 0.11
N LEU A 88 1.99 1.44 -0.24
CA LEU A 88 3.08 2.33 0.11
C LEU A 88 2.61 3.39 1.10
N TYR A 89 3.42 3.59 2.13
CA TYR A 89 3.28 4.70 3.08
C TYR A 89 4.54 5.53 3.11
N GLU A 90 4.38 6.84 3.13
CA GLU A 90 5.42 7.78 3.52
C GLU A 90 5.38 7.93 5.03
N LEU A 91 6.54 7.79 5.69
CA LEU A 91 6.64 7.87 7.15
C LEU A 91 7.58 9.01 7.54
N ILE A 92 7.22 9.72 8.60
CA ILE A 92 8.11 10.67 9.27
C ILE A 92 8.53 10.03 10.60
N PRO A 93 9.84 9.72 10.78
CA PRO A 93 10.34 9.16 12.03
C PRO A 93 10.15 10.12 13.21
N ALA A 94 9.89 9.60 14.39
CA ALA A 94 9.70 10.41 15.59
C ALA A 94 10.95 11.20 16.00
N GLU A 95 12.15 10.68 15.70
CA GLU A 95 13.42 11.34 16.01
C GLU A 95 13.66 12.60 15.16
N GLU A 96 13.17 12.66 13.93
CA GLU A 96 13.33 13.82 13.04
C GLU A 96 12.50 15.04 13.48
N THR A 97 11.40 14.82 14.17
CA THR A 97 10.55 15.92 14.67
C THR A 97 11.13 16.63 15.89
N ALA A 98 12.11 16.02 16.57
CA ALA A 98 12.76 16.61 17.73
C ALA A 98 13.84 17.67 17.36
N SER A 99 14.22 17.81 16.08
CA SER A 99 15.31 18.66 15.63
C SER A 99 14.90 19.92 14.85
N ASP A 100 13.65 20.05 14.40
CA ASP A 100 13.20 21.20 13.63
C ASP A 100 12.02 21.93 14.29
N GLU A 101 12.14 23.27 14.36
CA GLU A 101 11.10 24.22 14.82
C GLU A 101 9.82 24.21 13.94
N THR A 102 9.53 23.12 13.25
CA THR A 102 8.33 22.95 12.42
C THR A 102 7.12 22.46 13.22
N GLU A 103 7.09 22.74 14.53
CA GLU A 103 5.93 22.50 15.41
C GLU A 103 4.65 23.28 15.03
N GLN A 104 4.65 24.04 13.92
CA GLN A 104 3.58 25.01 13.68
C GLN A 104 2.35 24.49 12.93
N ASN A 105 2.29 23.22 12.50
CA ASN A 105 1.09 22.71 11.81
C ASN A 105 0.59 21.31 12.25
N MET A 106 1.18 20.69 13.24
CA MET A 106 0.50 19.59 13.92
C MET A 106 -0.43 20.21 14.96
N THR A 107 -1.72 20.22 14.67
CA THR A 107 -2.75 20.59 15.63
C THR A 107 -2.75 19.56 16.76
N THR A 108 -1.85 19.70 17.72
CA THR A 108 -2.06 19.21 19.09
C THR A 108 -3.24 20.02 19.65
N SER A 109 -4.44 19.70 19.19
CA SER A 109 -5.60 20.22 19.86
C SER A 109 -5.61 19.59 21.25
N THR A 110 -5.27 20.37 22.25
CA THR A 110 -5.50 20.04 23.66
C THR A 110 -7.01 19.80 23.80
N MET A 111 -7.41 18.55 23.62
CA MET A 111 -8.83 18.20 23.69
C MET A 111 -9.29 18.33 25.12
N LYS A 112 -10.25 19.21 25.33
CA LYS A 112 -10.81 19.52 26.66
C LYS A 112 -11.30 18.31 27.45
N TYR A 113 -11.60 17.19 26.76
CA TYR A 113 -12.24 16.00 27.31
C TYR A 113 -11.42 14.71 27.15
N GLN A 114 -10.20 14.79 26.63
CA GLN A 114 -9.30 13.64 26.50
C GLN A 114 -7.97 13.96 27.21
N THR A 115 -7.51 13.03 28.03
CA THR A 115 -6.13 13.00 28.52
C THR A 115 -5.24 12.32 27.49
N GLU A 116 -3.95 12.67 27.46
CA GLU A 116 -2.94 11.94 26.68
C GLU A 116 -3.07 10.43 26.95
N ARG A 117 -3.23 9.64 25.90
CA ARG A 117 -3.19 8.18 26.03
C ARG A 117 -1.76 7.80 26.40
N ALA A 118 -1.58 7.21 27.58
CA ALA A 118 -0.29 6.62 27.93
C ALA A 118 0.07 5.54 26.91
N LEU A 119 1.33 5.55 26.43
CA LEU A 119 1.84 4.52 25.56
C LEU A 119 1.85 3.18 26.31
N THR A 120 1.59 2.09 25.61
CA THR A 120 1.72 0.74 26.11
C THR A 120 3.19 0.32 26.16
N GLU A 121 3.52 -0.76 26.85
CA GLU A 121 4.89 -1.29 26.87
C GLU A 121 5.36 -1.70 25.46
N GLN A 122 4.46 -2.13 24.60
CA GLN A 122 4.77 -2.48 23.20
C GLN A 122 5.23 -1.30 22.37
N ALA A 123 4.83 -0.08 22.70
CA ALA A 123 5.28 1.12 21.99
C ALA A 123 6.79 1.36 22.10
N TYR A 124 7.46 0.79 23.10
CA TYR A 124 8.92 0.90 23.27
C TYR A 124 9.70 -0.20 22.53
N SER A 125 9.04 -0.97 21.68
CA SER A 125 9.69 -1.92 20.77
C SER A 125 10.32 -1.22 19.57
N GLU A 126 11.12 -1.96 18.77
CA GLU A 126 11.68 -1.49 17.50
C GLU A 126 10.67 -1.56 16.34
N GLU A 127 9.41 -1.90 16.61
CA GLU A 127 8.39 -2.01 15.61
C GLU A 127 7.94 -0.63 15.11
N LEU A 128 7.84 -0.47 13.79
CA LEU A 128 7.28 0.74 13.16
C LEU A 128 5.74 0.72 13.15
N ALA A 129 5.18 -0.47 12.99
CA ALA A 129 3.75 -0.67 12.89
C ALA A 129 3.37 -2.13 13.16
N THR A 130 2.08 -2.36 13.35
CA THR A 130 1.47 -3.70 13.29
C THR A 130 0.49 -3.75 12.12
N LEU A 131 0.67 -4.72 11.22
CA LEU A 131 -0.27 -5.03 10.15
C LEU A 131 -1.27 -6.05 10.65
N ALA A 132 -2.53 -5.66 10.76
CA ALA A 132 -3.65 -6.54 11.05
C ALA A 132 -4.36 -6.91 9.75
N ILE A 133 -4.56 -8.21 9.52
CA ILE A 133 -5.25 -8.76 8.37
C ILE A 133 -6.48 -9.51 8.88
N ARG A 134 -7.65 -9.08 8.45
CA ARG A 134 -8.90 -9.77 8.73
C ARG A 134 -9.42 -10.38 7.43
N TYR A 135 -9.78 -11.64 7.46
CA TYR A 135 -10.26 -12.35 6.28
C TYR A 135 -11.19 -13.50 6.65
N LYS A 136 -11.95 -13.99 5.67
CA LYS A 136 -12.72 -15.23 5.77
C LYS A 136 -12.11 -16.30 4.86
N GLU A 137 -12.15 -17.54 5.31
CA GLU A 137 -11.88 -18.68 4.45
C GLU A 137 -12.87 -18.71 3.28
N PRO A 138 -12.53 -19.29 2.12
CA PRO A 138 -13.39 -19.31 0.94
C PRO A 138 -14.80 -19.82 1.22
N ASP A 139 -14.92 -20.86 2.05
CA ASP A 139 -16.19 -21.47 2.47
C ASP A 139 -16.63 -21.05 3.87
N GLY A 140 -15.86 -20.18 4.54
CA GLY A 140 -16.13 -19.70 5.89
C GLY A 140 -17.09 -18.52 5.93
N GLU A 141 -17.79 -18.34 7.04
CA GLU A 141 -18.65 -17.18 7.31
C GLU A 141 -18.10 -16.28 8.41
N GLU A 142 -17.24 -16.83 9.28
CA GLU A 142 -16.58 -16.08 10.37
C GLU A 142 -15.23 -15.60 9.93
N SER A 143 -14.87 -14.35 10.31
CA SER A 143 -13.57 -13.79 10.00
C SER A 143 -12.50 -14.23 10.99
N ALA A 144 -11.32 -14.54 10.49
CA ALA A 144 -10.09 -14.67 11.26
C ALA A 144 -9.33 -13.34 11.29
N LEU A 145 -8.52 -13.14 12.32
CA LEU A 145 -7.61 -12.00 12.46
C LEU A 145 -6.19 -12.52 12.62
N GLU A 146 -5.28 -12.00 11.82
CA GLU A 146 -3.84 -12.23 11.95
C GLU A 146 -3.12 -10.90 12.08
N GLU A 147 -2.08 -10.84 12.91
CA GLU A 147 -1.30 -9.64 13.17
C GLU A 147 0.19 -9.91 12.93
N TYR A 148 0.83 -8.98 12.22
CA TYR A 148 2.23 -9.08 11.85
C TYR A 148 2.98 -7.80 12.26
N PRO A 149 4.05 -7.90 13.07
CA PRO A 149 4.88 -6.76 13.39
C PRO A 149 5.69 -6.33 12.16
N VAL A 150 5.75 -5.02 11.93
CA VAL A 150 6.52 -4.40 10.85
C VAL A 150 7.71 -3.66 11.46
N THR A 151 8.91 -4.07 11.09
CA THR A 151 10.16 -3.44 11.53
C THR A 151 10.89 -2.82 10.34
N ALA A 152 11.77 -1.85 10.61
CA ALA A 152 12.61 -1.26 9.56
C ALA A 152 13.53 -2.33 8.95
N LYS A 153 13.50 -2.45 7.63
CA LYS A 153 14.36 -3.32 6.85
C LYS A 153 14.73 -2.64 5.55
N ASP A 154 15.92 -2.95 5.03
CA ASP A 154 16.26 -2.55 3.67
C ASP A 154 15.32 -3.25 2.69
N GLY A 155 14.60 -2.45 1.91
CA GLY A 155 13.65 -2.94 0.90
C GLY A 155 14.33 -3.46 -0.38
N GLY A 156 15.62 -3.20 -0.56
CA GLY A 156 16.40 -3.62 -1.72
C GLY A 156 15.88 -3.06 -3.05
N GLN A 157 16.33 -3.69 -4.14
CA GLN A 157 16.03 -3.24 -5.51
C GLN A 157 14.54 -3.24 -5.84
N GLU A 158 13.78 -4.23 -5.36
CA GLU A 158 12.34 -4.33 -5.62
C GLU A 158 11.58 -3.12 -5.04
N PHE A 159 11.91 -2.75 -3.82
CA PHE A 159 11.32 -1.58 -3.17
C PHE A 159 11.73 -0.29 -3.88
N ALA A 160 13.01 -0.12 -4.19
CA ALA A 160 13.52 1.08 -4.86
C ALA A 160 12.88 1.25 -6.25
N PHE A 161 12.75 0.18 -7.04
CA PHE A 161 12.03 0.23 -8.32
C PHE A 161 10.58 0.66 -8.13
N THR A 162 9.89 0.08 -7.15
CA THR A 162 8.47 0.39 -6.88
C THR A 162 8.30 1.83 -6.41
N ALA A 163 9.20 2.33 -5.58
CA ALA A 163 9.19 3.72 -5.13
C ALA A 163 9.37 4.69 -6.30
N GLY A 164 10.35 4.44 -7.18
CA GLY A 164 10.54 5.23 -8.40
C GLY A 164 9.32 5.20 -9.33
N LEU A 165 8.68 4.04 -9.51
CA LEU A 165 7.45 3.93 -10.30
C LEU A 165 6.32 4.77 -9.72
N ILE A 166 6.14 4.74 -8.40
CA ILE A 166 5.11 5.53 -7.73
C ILE A 166 5.43 7.02 -7.84
N GLU A 167 6.69 7.42 -7.65
CA GLU A 167 7.15 8.80 -7.86
C GLU A 167 6.77 9.29 -9.26
N ALA A 168 7.08 8.51 -10.31
CA ALA A 168 6.70 8.83 -11.68
C ALA A 168 5.17 8.98 -11.82
N CYS A 169 4.38 8.09 -11.23
CA CYS A 169 2.92 8.17 -11.26
C CYS A 169 2.39 9.44 -10.58
N LEU A 170 2.96 9.85 -9.44
CA LEU A 170 2.58 11.07 -8.74
C LEU A 170 2.85 12.32 -9.59
N VAL A 171 3.99 12.34 -10.30
CA VAL A 171 4.35 13.45 -11.21
C VAL A 171 3.40 13.51 -12.40
N ILE A 172 3.17 12.39 -13.08
CA ILE A 172 2.31 12.31 -14.27
C ILE A 172 0.87 12.71 -13.95
N ASN A 173 0.34 12.25 -12.82
CA ASN A 173 -0.99 12.61 -12.37
C ASN A 173 -1.08 14.03 -11.79
N ASN A 174 0.03 14.77 -11.74
CA ASN A 174 0.11 16.06 -11.06
C ASN A 174 -0.51 16.03 -9.65
N SER A 175 -0.24 14.95 -8.93
CA SER A 175 -0.77 14.73 -7.59
C SER A 175 -0.35 15.86 -6.64
N GLU A 176 -1.24 16.28 -5.75
CA GLU A 176 -0.88 17.18 -4.63
C GLU A 176 0.15 16.54 -3.69
N GLN A 177 0.25 15.21 -3.73
CA GLN A 177 1.16 14.41 -2.90
C GLN A 177 2.57 14.29 -3.49
N LYS A 178 2.81 14.77 -4.72
CA LYS A 178 4.12 14.61 -5.39
C LYS A 178 5.29 15.32 -4.67
N GLY A 179 5.00 16.34 -3.85
CA GLY A 179 6.06 17.11 -3.18
C GLY A 179 7.11 17.64 -4.16
N THR A 180 8.37 17.26 -3.94
CA THR A 180 9.52 17.58 -4.80
C THR A 180 9.83 16.50 -5.84
N ALA A 181 8.95 15.53 -6.03
CA ALA A 181 9.13 14.43 -6.98
C ALA A 181 9.39 14.94 -8.42
N ASP A 182 10.31 14.27 -9.11
CA ASP A 182 10.73 14.58 -10.48
C ASP A 182 10.75 13.31 -11.32
N LEU A 183 10.22 13.41 -12.53
CA LEU A 183 10.16 12.28 -13.47
C LEU A 183 11.55 11.79 -13.87
N THR A 184 12.53 12.69 -14.02
CA THR A 184 13.91 12.32 -14.36
C THR A 184 14.54 11.48 -13.24
N HIS A 185 14.41 11.94 -12.00
CA HIS A 185 14.89 11.21 -10.83
C HIS A 185 14.19 9.85 -10.70
N ALA A 186 12.87 9.81 -10.86
CA ALA A 186 12.11 8.58 -10.81
C ALA A 186 12.61 7.53 -11.82
N ILE A 187 12.85 7.96 -13.07
CA ILE A 187 13.40 7.10 -14.13
C ILE A 187 14.81 6.62 -13.81
N GLU A 188 15.67 7.46 -13.25
CA GLU A 188 17.03 7.09 -12.83
C GLU A 188 16.98 6.00 -11.76
N VAL A 189 16.18 6.20 -10.70
CA VAL A 189 15.99 5.21 -9.62
C VAL A 189 15.48 3.88 -10.18
N MET A 190 14.50 3.91 -11.10
CA MET A 190 13.98 2.70 -11.71
C MET A 190 15.04 1.96 -12.55
N LYS A 191 15.88 2.68 -13.32
CA LYS A 191 16.95 2.10 -14.14
C LYS A 191 18.02 1.43 -13.30
N GLU A 192 18.41 2.04 -12.20
CA GLU A 192 19.42 1.51 -11.29
C GLU A 192 18.92 0.26 -10.54
N ASN A 193 17.62 0.10 -10.41
CA ASN A 193 16.99 -0.94 -9.59
C ASN A 193 16.14 -1.94 -10.39
N ILE A 194 16.29 -1.96 -11.72
CA ILE A 194 15.60 -2.96 -12.54
C ILE A 194 16.28 -4.32 -12.42
N PRO A 195 15.53 -5.42 -12.15
CA PRO A 195 16.08 -6.77 -12.20
C PRO A 195 16.55 -7.16 -13.60
N GLU A 196 17.60 -7.97 -13.69
CA GLU A 196 18.06 -8.49 -14.98
C GLU A 196 16.95 -9.25 -15.71
N LYS A 197 16.78 -8.94 -17.00
CA LYS A 197 15.84 -9.60 -17.92
C LYS A 197 14.35 -9.39 -17.63
N ASP A 198 13.99 -8.32 -16.90
CA ASP A 198 12.59 -7.94 -16.72
C ASP A 198 12.12 -7.02 -17.86
N GLU A 199 11.60 -7.65 -18.93
CA GLU A 199 11.11 -6.93 -20.11
C GLU A 199 9.92 -6.00 -19.82
N LEU A 200 9.07 -6.34 -18.84
CA LEU A 200 7.91 -5.51 -18.48
C LEU A 200 8.34 -4.22 -17.82
N ARG A 201 9.26 -4.32 -16.86
CA ARG A 201 9.82 -3.15 -16.18
C ARG A 201 10.65 -2.29 -17.12
N ALA A 202 11.45 -2.91 -18.01
CA ALA A 202 12.18 -2.19 -19.03
C ALA A 202 11.24 -1.41 -19.98
N GLY A 203 10.17 -2.05 -20.45
CA GLY A 203 9.16 -1.40 -21.28
C GLY A 203 8.43 -0.25 -20.56
N CYS A 204 8.20 -0.36 -19.26
CA CYS A 204 7.66 0.73 -18.45
C CYS A 204 8.59 1.93 -18.43
N ILE A 205 9.91 1.73 -18.21
CA ILE A 205 10.90 2.80 -18.26
C ILE A 205 10.94 3.46 -19.63
N GLU A 206 11.00 2.67 -20.72
CA GLU A 206 10.99 3.21 -22.09
C GLU A 206 9.74 4.05 -22.41
N MET A 207 8.61 3.70 -21.83
CA MET A 207 7.38 4.47 -21.96
C MET A 207 7.50 5.82 -21.24
N LEU A 208 8.03 5.81 -20.00
CA LEU A 208 8.21 7.03 -19.21
C LEU A 208 9.21 8.00 -19.82
N GLU A 209 10.27 7.49 -20.47
CA GLU A 209 11.27 8.31 -21.18
C GLU A 209 10.71 9.07 -22.40
N LYS A 210 9.53 8.70 -22.88
CA LYS A 210 8.88 9.35 -24.03
C LYS A 210 7.89 10.44 -23.64
N LEU A 211 7.64 10.60 -22.33
CA LEU A 211 6.77 11.64 -21.77
C LEU A 211 7.53 12.95 -21.56
#